data_5f19414ad3572a43e65ab39ccda04437
#
_entry.id   5f19414ad3572a43e65ab39ccda04437
#
_cell.length_a   1.000
_cell.length_b   1.000
_cell.length_c   1.000
_cell.angle_alpha   90.00
_cell.angle_beta   90.00
_cell.angle_gamma   90.00
#
_symmetry.space_group_name_H-M   'P 1'
#
loop_
_entity.id
_entity.type
_entity.pdbx_description
1 polymer ?
#
loop_
_entity_poly.entity_id
_entity_poly.type
_entity_poly.pdbx_seq_one_letter_code
_entity_poly.pdbx_strand_id
1 'polypeptide(L)'
;MGLETGYEDLRLGIQPFWFWNGGMETEEILRQIEEMHKQEIQGFIIHPRQGMDVPYLSELFMEKVEIAVQAAGERGMEVWLYDEYPYPSGVTAGQVLLDHPEYQCKKLEMRSCTAEGKERVLLDLPWGQVLSAMAYPSKEGKIEWKKGIGLLEYTGISYSQEIFQFSGLTDYNRKRYFTGGQKKQLQWEAPEGSWQIYVFTEVVMTGFKYFGTYVDTLNPNAVRAYLDTTHERYAKRLGRYFKTVIKGIFTDEITAFPPDRPWSTLLPDLIIKRTGIEILSYLPVLFGISMGDITDRVLYAYWDTCTEAFTESYDRQVSRWCEDHGLLFIGEKPIMRSSSLRYMHCPGVDAGHQKAGVHPLIAPGKYRANAKFAASARHFYGGRAALCEAFHSIGWGMTLQDMKWTFDWLAVQGIQWFVIHAFYYTSNGLKKY
;
A
#
# COMPACT_ATOMS: atom_id res chain seq x y z
N MET A 1 24.26 13.61 12.40
CA MET A 1 23.90 14.02 13.75
C MET A 1 23.49 12.75 14.45
N GLY A 2 24.33 12.19 15.29
CA GLY A 2 24.07 10.89 15.93
C GLY A 2 23.00 11.06 16.99
N LEU A 3 21.91 10.36 16.85
CA LEU A 3 20.93 10.17 17.92
C LEU A 3 21.58 9.28 18.99
N GLU A 4 22.09 9.86 20.04
CA GLU A 4 22.31 9.19 21.31
C GLU A 4 20.91 8.88 21.90
N THR A 5 20.30 7.82 21.41
CA THR A 5 19.07 7.28 21.99
C THR A 5 19.46 5.99 22.71
N GLY A 6 18.99 5.79 23.95
CA GLY A 6 19.27 4.65 24.82
C GLY A 6 18.73 3.28 24.31
N TYR A 7 19.04 2.95 23.08
CA TYR A 7 18.70 1.69 22.41
C TYR A 7 19.94 0.86 22.10
N GLU A 8 20.98 0.98 22.91
CA GLU A 8 22.25 0.28 22.68
C GLU A 8 22.10 -1.27 22.72
N ASP A 9 20.98 -1.76 23.28
CA ASP A 9 20.76 -3.17 23.57
C ASP A 9 19.56 -3.80 22.82
N LEU A 10 19.36 -3.51 21.53
CA LEU A 10 18.36 -4.25 20.75
C LEU A 10 18.72 -5.74 20.68
N ARG A 11 17.77 -6.58 21.08
CA ARG A 11 17.92 -8.02 21.01
C ARG A 11 17.62 -8.49 19.58
N LEU A 12 18.70 -8.69 18.84
CA LEU A 12 18.63 -9.14 17.45
C LEU A 12 18.46 -10.66 17.37
N GLY A 13 18.21 -11.16 16.18
CA GLY A 13 18.03 -12.59 15.92
C GLY A 13 16.59 -12.90 15.49
N ILE A 14 16.00 -13.94 16.05
CA ILE A 14 14.65 -14.40 15.67
C ILE A 14 13.61 -13.75 16.56
N GLN A 15 12.70 -12.99 15.94
CA GLN A 15 11.52 -12.42 16.59
C GLN A 15 10.32 -12.60 15.67
N PRO A 16 9.36 -13.50 15.98
CA PRO A 16 8.32 -13.86 15.05
C PRO A 16 7.22 -12.79 14.97
N PHE A 17 6.52 -12.75 13.85
CA PHE A 17 5.13 -12.32 13.86
C PHE A 17 4.32 -13.27 14.72
N TRP A 18 3.70 -12.75 15.74
CA TRP A 18 2.72 -13.48 16.52
C TRP A 18 1.31 -13.13 16.04
N PHE A 19 0.77 -14.00 15.18
CA PHE A 19 -0.52 -13.80 14.54
C PHE A 19 -1.66 -14.00 15.53
N TRP A 20 -2.34 -12.94 15.83
CA TRP A 20 -3.55 -12.95 16.64
C TRP A 20 -4.77 -13.27 15.76
N ASN A 21 -5.07 -14.55 15.61
CA ASN A 21 -6.09 -15.08 14.70
C ASN A 21 -7.13 -15.97 15.40
N GLY A 22 -7.43 -15.72 16.68
CA GLY A 22 -8.35 -16.52 17.47
C GLY A 22 -9.12 -15.72 18.51
N GLY A 23 -9.59 -16.41 19.57
CA GLY A 23 -10.39 -15.85 20.66
C GLY A 23 -9.62 -14.90 21.58
N MET A 24 -8.31 -14.94 21.56
CA MET A 24 -7.41 -14.12 22.39
C MET A 24 -7.67 -14.29 23.89
N GLU A 25 -7.90 -15.54 24.33
CA GLU A 25 -8.07 -15.86 25.73
C GLU A 25 -6.80 -15.55 26.55
N THR A 26 -6.96 -14.93 27.68
CA THR A 26 -5.85 -14.46 28.52
C THR A 26 -4.89 -15.60 28.89
N GLU A 27 -5.41 -16.73 29.30
CA GLU A 27 -4.63 -17.90 29.72
C GLU A 27 -3.77 -18.43 28.57
N GLU A 28 -4.30 -18.44 27.35
CA GLU A 28 -3.56 -18.87 26.17
C GLU A 28 -2.51 -17.85 25.74
N ILE A 29 -2.80 -16.56 25.82
CA ILE A 29 -1.81 -15.48 25.61
C ILE A 29 -0.62 -15.68 26.56
N LEU A 30 -0.89 -15.84 27.84
CA LEU A 30 0.15 -16.02 28.85
C LEU A 30 0.95 -17.31 28.62
N ARG A 31 0.26 -18.42 28.31
CA ARG A 31 0.90 -19.70 28.01
C ARG A 31 1.84 -19.60 26.80
N GLN A 32 1.41 -18.94 25.71
CA GLN A 32 2.24 -18.78 24.49
C GLN A 32 3.46 -17.89 24.75
N ILE A 33 3.34 -16.82 25.53
CA ILE A 33 4.48 -15.98 25.91
C ILE A 33 5.48 -16.80 26.75
N GLU A 34 5.00 -17.62 27.71
CA GLU A 34 5.82 -18.48 28.51
C GLU A 34 6.60 -19.52 27.65
N GLU A 35 5.93 -20.13 26.65
CA GLU A 35 6.58 -21.05 25.73
C GLU A 35 7.63 -20.35 24.84
N MET A 36 7.33 -19.14 24.33
CA MET A 36 8.32 -18.36 23.61
C MET A 36 9.54 -18.03 24.47
N HIS A 37 9.32 -17.63 25.73
CA HIS A 37 10.39 -17.34 26.68
C HIS A 37 11.25 -18.56 26.97
N LYS A 38 10.66 -19.74 27.20
CA LYS A 38 11.39 -21.01 27.39
C LYS A 38 12.25 -21.41 26.20
N GLN A 39 11.87 -21.01 25.00
CA GLN A 39 12.62 -21.24 23.76
C GLN A 39 13.62 -20.10 23.44
N GLU A 40 13.88 -19.24 24.42
CA GLU A 40 14.83 -18.12 24.31
C GLU A 40 14.47 -17.11 23.22
N ILE A 41 13.21 -17.02 22.80
CA ILE A 41 12.71 -15.96 21.93
C ILE A 41 12.77 -14.63 22.68
N GLN A 42 13.53 -13.70 22.16
CA GLN A 42 13.83 -12.42 22.84
C GLN A 42 12.71 -11.38 22.74
N GLY A 43 11.80 -11.53 21.79
CA GLY A 43 10.70 -10.64 21.57
C GLY A 43 9.79 -11.11 20.44
N PHE A 44 8.69 -10.41 20.23
CA PHE A 44 7.70 -10.74 19.19
C PHE A 44 6.95 -9.50 18.71
N ILE A 45 6.38 -9.62 17.52
CA ILE A 45 5.53 -8.59 16.93
C ILE A 45 4.08 -9.04 17.11
N ILE A 46 3.27 -8.28 17.88
CA ILE A 46 1.83 -8.53 18.00
C ILE A 46 1.17 -8.13 16.68
N HIS A 47 0.75 -9.13 15.90
CA HIS A 47 0.19 -8.95 14.58
C HIS A 47 -1.28 -9.37 14.53
N PRO A 48 -2.22 -8.39 14.56
CA PRO A 48 -3.64 -8.69 14.37
C PRO A 48 -3.87 -9.32 12.99
N ARG A 49 -4.56 -10.45 12.92
CA ARG A 49 -4.71 -11.21 11.69
C ARG A 49 -6.15 -11.70 11.49
N GLN A 50 -6.51 -12.04 10.22
CA GLN A 50 -7.82 -12.61 9.93
C GLN A 50 -8.11 -13.82 10.82
N GLY A 51 -9.34 -13.88 11.31
CA GLY A 51 -9.79 -14.89 12.26
C GLY A 51 -9.69 -14.46 13.71
N MET A 52 -9.20 -13.27 14.02
CA MET A 52 -9.27 -12.68 15.35
C MET A 52 -10.73 -12.36 15.69
N ASP A 53 -11.21 -12.86 16.84
CA ASP A 53 -12.58 -12.65 17.29
C ASP A 53 -12.77 -11.32 18.04
N VAL A 54 -11.67 -10.67 18.40
CA VAL A 54 -11.66 -9.37 19.09
C VAL A 54 -11.53 -8.24 18.06
N PRO A 55 -12.44 -7.26 18.03
CA PRO A 55 -12.34 -6.15 17.09
C PRO A 55 -11.04 -5.35 17.28
N TYR A 56 -10.34 -5.10 16.18
CA TYR A 56 -9.09 -4.35 16.19
C TYR A 56 -9.25 -2.96 16.82
N LEU A 57 -8.30 -2.57 17.66
CA LEU A 57 -8.27 -1.33 18.44
C LEU A 57 -9.47 -1.09 19.37
N SER A 58 -10.32 -2.10 19.63
CA SER A 58 -11.33 -2.02 20.68
C SER A 58 -10.69 -2.00 22.08
N GLU A 59 -11.45 -1.62 23.11
CA GLU A 59 -10.98 -1.67 24.50
C GLU A 59 -10.53 -3.08 24.90
N LEU A 60 -11.27 -4.11 24.47
CA LEU A 60 -10.90 -5.50 24.70
C LEU A 60 -9.58 -5.86 23.99
N PHE A 61 -9.39 -5.43 22.76
CA PHE A 61 -8.12 -5.62 22.05
C PHE A 61 -6.97 -4.97 22.82
N MET A 62 -7.13 -3.72 23.23
CA MET A 62 -6.12 -2.99 23.97
C MET A 62 -5.80 -3.62 25.32
N GLU A 63 -6.82 -4.16 26.02
CA GLU A 63 -6.63 -4.95 27.25
C GLU A 63 -5.77 -6.18 27.00
N LYS A 64 -6.07 -6.95 25.94
CA LYS A 64 -5.28 -8.15 25.59
C LYS A 64 -3.83 -7.81 25.21
N VAL A 65 -3.64 -6.72 24.46
CA VAL A 65 -2.28 -6.22 24.14
C VAL A 65 -1.54 -5.82 25.42
N GLU A 66 -2.21 -5.13 26.34
CA GLU A 66 -1.61 -4.72 27.60
C GLU A 66 -1.20 -5.91 28.47
N ILE A 67 -2.04 -6.94 28.57
CA ILE A 67 -1.72 -8.21 29.26
C ILE A 67 -0.47 -8.86 28.64
N ALA A 68 -0.41 -8.92 27.31
CA ALA A 68 0.74 -9.49 26.62
C ALA A 68 2.03 -8.68 26.88
N VAL A 69 1.94 -7.36 26.85
CA VAL A 69 3.06 -6.44 27.12
C VAL A 69 3.56 -6.60 28.56
N GLN A 70 2.67 -6.69 29.53
CA GLN A 70 3.05 -6.89 30.93
C GLN A 70 3.78 -8.24 31.11
N ALA A 71 3.20 -9.32 30.61
CA ALA A 71 3.77 -10.66 30.72
C ALA A 71 5.14 -10.77 30.02
N ALA A 72 5.31 -10.10 28.87
CA ALA A 72 6.59 -10.01 28.18
C ALA A 72 7.62 -9.22 29.00
N GLY A 73 7.23 -8.08 29.56
CA GLY A 73 8.09 -7.24 30.40
C GLY A 73 8.61 -7.95 31.64
N GLU A 74 7.75 -8.75 32.33
CA GLU A 74 8.14 -9.58 33.48
C GLU A 74 9.21 -10.63 33.13
N ARG A 75 9.29 -11.03 31.85
CA ARG A 75 10.25 -12.01 31.32
C ARG A 75 11.44 -11.37 30.61
N GLY A 76 11.50 -10.04 30.62
CA GLY A 76 12.53 -9.29 29.92
C GLY A 76 12.47 -9.43 28.41
N MET A 77 11.32 -9.77 27.84
CA MET A 77 11.11 -9.85 26.38
C MET A 77 10.74 -8.50 25.79
N GLU A 78 11.06 -8.28 24.52
CA GLU A 78 10.70 -7.09 23.75
C GLU A 78 9.38 -7.28 23.01
N VAL A 79 8.56 -6.24 22.95
CA VAL A 79 7.30 -6.24 22.20
C VAL A 79 7.35 -5.18 21.11
N TRP A 80 6.87 -5.55 19.93
CA TRP A 80 6.67 -4.67 18.81
C TRP A 80 5.21 -4.66 18.44
N LEU A 81 4.67 -3.49 18.18
CA LEU A 81 3.29 -3.33 17.75
C LEU A 81 3.22 -3.35 16.23
N TYR A 82 2.19 -3.98 15.71
CA TYR A 82 1.88 -3.94 14.30
C TYR A 82 0.81 -2.87 14.06
N ASP A 83 0.99 -2.06 13.02
CA ASP A 83 0.22 -0.84 12.84
C ASP A 83 -1.08 -0.98 12.03
N GLU A 84 -1.52 -2.21 11.73
CA GLU A 84 -2.67 -2.46 10.85
C GLU A 84 -3.45 -3.75 11.22
N TYR A 85 -4.58 -3.95 10.56
CA TYR A 85 -5.37 -5.18 10.54
C TYR A 85 -6.04 -5.35 9.16
N PRO A 86 -5.75 -6.43 8.40
CA PRO A 86 -4.60 -7.33 8.64
C PRO A 86 -3.29 -6.83 8.01
N TYR A 87 -3.33 -6.28 6.81
CA TYR A 87 -2.28 -5.61 6.02
C TYR A 87 -2.83 -5.19 4.64
N PRO A 88 -2.19 -4.34 3.84
CA PRO A 88 -1.03 -3.53 4.17
C PRO A 88 -1.38 -2.35 5.07
N SER A 89 -0.36 -1.76 5.71
CA SER A 89 -0.51 -0.60 6.58
C SER A 89 -1.17 0.58 5.89
N GLY A 90 -1.97 1.37 6.64
CA GLY A 90 -2.51 2.64 6.16
C GLY A 90 -4.00 2.86 6.33
N VAL A 91 -4.82 1.83 6.50
CA VAL A 91 -6.30 1.97 6.52
C VAL A 91 -6.94 1.74 7.87
N THR A 92 -6.21 1.21 8.85
CA THR A 92 -6.68 0.91 10.21
C THR A 92 -7.97 0.09 10.18
N ALA A 93 -7.93 -1.13 9.64
CA ALA A 93 -9.10 -1.99 9.44
C ALA A 93 -10.24 -1.29 8.64
N GLY A 94 -9.90 -0.33 7.78
CA GLY A 94 -10.86 0.47 7.01
C GLY A 94 -11.39 1.72 7.72
N GLN A 95 -11.08 1.92 9.00
CA GLN A 95 -11.64 3.02 9.81
C GLN A 95 -11.26 4.40 9.27
N VAL A 96 -10.02 4.58 8.82
CA VAL A 96 -9.58 5.87 8.23
C VAL A 96 -10.50 6.30 7.08
N LEU A 97 -10.88 5.36 6.22
CA LEU A 97 -11.70 5.68 5.03
C LEU A 97 -13.20 5.74 5.32
N LEU A 98 -13.65 5.18 6.44
CA LEU A 98 -15.01 5.42 6.95
C LEU A 98 -15.16 6.84 7.47
N ASP A 99 -14.18 7.31 8.22
CA ASP A 99 -14.20 8.64 8.82
C ASP A 99 -13.85 9.74 7.80
N HIS A 100 -12.99 9.41 6.82
CA HIS A 100 -12.43 10.31 5.82
C HIS A 100 -12.48 9.71 4.40
N PRO A 101 -13.67 9.59 3.80
CA PRO A 101 -13.80 9.03 2.45
C PRO A 101 -13.07 9.84 1.36
N GLU A 102 -12.78 11.11 1.62
CA GLU A 102 -11.99 11.97 0.73
C GLU A 102 -10.53 11.52 0.61
N TYR A 103 -10.03 10.71 1.54
CA TYR A 103 -8.67 10.17 1.53
C TYR A 103 -8.54 8.84 0.80
N GLN A 104 -9.59 8.40 0.11
CA GLN A 104 -9.52 7.22 -0.73
C GLN A 104 -8.49 7.39 -1.83
N CYS A 105 -7.66 6.37 -2.01
CA CYS A 105 -6.70 6.30 -3.09
C CYS A 105 -7.40 6.34 -4.44
N LYS A 106 -6.83 7.06 -5.38
CA LYS A 106 -7.34 7.24 -6.72
C LYS A 106 -6.35 6.70 -7.74
N LYS A 107 -6.84 6.42 -8.92
CA LYS A 107 -6.02 6.03 -10.07
C LYS A 107 -6.44 6.82 -11.30
N LEU A 108 -5.51 6.97 -12.23
CA LEU A 108 -5.82 7.47 -13.57
C LEU A 108 -6.29 6.34 -14.48
N GLU A 109 -7.39 6.56 -15.17
CA GLU A 109 -7.80 5.73 -16.29
C GLU A 109 -7.78 6.53 -17.59
N MET A 110 -7.30 5.90 -18.66
CA MET A 110 -7.30 6.46 -20.00
C MET A 110 -8.36 5.75 -20.85
N ARG A 111 -9.11 6.53 -21.60
CA ARG A 111 -9.90 6.07 -22.74
C ARG A 111 -9.39 6.77 -24.00
N SER A 112 -9.29 6.03 -25.09
CA SER A 112 -8.85 6.60 -26.35
C SER A 112 -9.63 6.02 -27.53
N CYS A 113 -9.78 6.79 -28.56
CA CYS A 113 -10.31 6.38 -29.85
C CYS A 113 -9.71 7.23 -30.97
N THR A 114 -9.92 6.80 -32.19
CA THR A 114 -9.66 7.59 -33.41
C THR A 114 -10.98 8.08 -34.00
N ALA A 115 -10.94 9.14 -34.77
CA ALA A 115 -12.07 9.62 -35.56
C ALA A 115 -11.61 10.12 -36.93
N GLU A 116 -12.42 9.86 -37.94
CA GLU A 116 -12.25 10.39 -39.27
C GLU A 116 -13.27 11.49 -39.54
N GLY A 117 -12.98 12.43 -40.40
CA GLY A 117 -13.71 13.66 -40.58
C GLY A 117 -15.24 13.55 -40.62
N LYS A 118 -15.92 14.43 -39.86
CA LYS A 118 -17.38 14.49 -39.64
C LYS A 118 -17.97 13.28 -38.93
N GLU A 119 -17.15 12.41 -38.32
CA GLU A 119 -17.61 11.32 -37.52
C GLU A 119 -18.12 11.82 -36.15
N ARG A 120 -19.24 11.29 -35.72
CA ARG A 120 -19.76 11.50 -34.36
C ARG A 120 -19.10 10.51 -33.41
N VAL A 121 -18.26 11.01 -32.54
CA VAL A 121 -17.58 10.24 -31.49
C VAL A 121 -18.50 10.08 -30.29
N LEU A 122 -18.71 8.84 -29.87
CA LEU A 122 -19.35 8.48 -28.61
C LEU A 122 -18.39 7.56 -27.84
N LEU A 123 -17.74 8.08 -26.80
CA LEU A 123 -16.76 7.32 -26.01
C LEU A 123 -17.23 7.22 -24.57
N ASP A 124 -17.50 5.98 -24.11
CA ASP A 124 -17.87 5.70 -22.72
C ASP A 124 -16.68 5.96 -21.78
N LEU A 125 -16.90 6.73 -20.74
CA LEU A 125 -15.90 7.14 -19.76
C LEU A 125 -16.18 6.46 -18.40
N PRO A 126 -15.14 6.17 -17.61
CA PRO A 126 -15.33 5.69 -16.25
C PRO A 126 -15.96 6.78 -15.37
N TRP A 127 -16.65 6.36 -14.31
CA TRP A 127 -17.15 7.26 -13.29
C TRP A 127 -15.97 7.82 -12.48
N GLY A 128 -15.87 9.13 -12.46
CA GLY A 128 -14.77 9.85 -11.81
C GLY A 128 -14.66 11.28 -12.38
N GLN A 129 -13.65 12.01 -12.00
CA GLN A 129 -13.38 13.34 -12.49
C GLN A 129 -12.57 13.28 -13.80
N VAL A 130 -13.09 13.83 -14.90
CA VAL A 130 -12.31 13.99 -16.13
C VAL A 130 -11.30 15.11 -15.91
N LEU A 131 -10.03 14.77 -15.96
CA LEU A 131 -8.93 15.73 -15.77
C LEU A 131 -8.47 16.35 -17.09
N SER A 132 -8.53 15.58 -18.17
CA SER A 132 -8.12 16.03 -19.51
C SER A 132 -8.89 15.23 -20.55
N ALA A 133 -9.38 15.93 -21.58
CA ALA A 133 -9.96 15.35 -22.78
C ALA A 133 -9.46 16.15 -23.97
N MET A 134 -8.72 15.51 -24.88
CA MET A 134 -8.03 16.16 -25.99
C MET A 134 -8.16 15.36 -27.27
N ALA A 135 -8.36 16.04 -28.39
CA ALA A 135 -8.23 15.49 -29.73
C ALA A 135 -7.01 16.11 -30.42
N TYR A 136 -6.18 15.27 -30.99
CA TYR A 136 -4.99 15.68 -31.72
C TYR A 136 -5.09 15.28 -33.18
N PRO A 137 -4.79 16.17 -34.14
CA PRO A 137 -4.70 15.79 -35.55
C PRO A 137 -3.66 14.67 -35.70
N SER A 138 -4.00 13.68 -36.52
CA SER A 138 -3.11 12.56 -36.85
C SER A 138 -2.90 12.50 -38.38
N LYS A 139 -1.66 12.45 -38.83
CA LYS A 139 -1.32 12.29 -40.22
C LYS A 139 -0.32 11.17 -40.42
N GLU A 140 -0.68 10.16 -41.21
CA GLU A 140 0.17 9.00 -41.47
C GLU A 140 0.64 8.31 -40.17
N GLY A 141 -0.26 8.22 -39.16
CA GLY A 141 0.03 7.63 -37.86
C GLY A 141 0.88 8.50 -36.92
N LYS A 142 1.23 9.72 -37.32
CA LYS A 142 1.94 10.68 -36.47
C LYS A 142 0.98 11.68 -35.86
N ILE A 143 1.04 11.85 -34.57
CA ILE A 143 0.19 12.77 -33.79
C ILE A 143 0.85 14.16 -33.76
N GLU A 144 0.07 15.19 -34.08
CA GLU A 144 0.49 16.59 -34.01
C GLU A 144 0.15 17.19 -32.63
N TRP A 145 0.95 16.86 -31.61
CA TRP A 145 0.69 17.22 -30.20
C TRP A 145 0.44 18.71 -29.95
N LYS A 146 1.03 19.59 -30.77
CA LYS A 146 0.90 21.05 -30.58
C LYS A 146 -0.42 21.62 -31.13
N LYS A 147 -1.19 20.82 -31.86
CA LYS A 147 -2.44 21.24 -32.50
C LYS A 147 -3.67 20.63 -31.83
N GLY A 148 -3.54 20.21 -30.58
CA GLY A 148 -4.64 19.59 -29.83
C GLY A 148 -5.81 20.54 -29.61
N ILE A 149 -7.00 19.97 -29.64
CA ILE A 149 -8.27 20.65 -29.31
C ILE A 149 -8.77 20.10 -27.97
N GLY A 150 -9.10 20.98 -27.04
CA GLY A 150 -9.70 20.60 -25.77
C GLY A 150 -11.14 20.12 -25.95
N LEU A 151 -11.46 18.97 -25.35
CA LEU A 151 -12.78 18.35 -25.45
C LEU A 151 -13.49 18.22 -24.09
N LEU A 152 -13.01 18.88 -23.06
CA LEU A 152 -13.57 18.73 -21.71
C LEU A 152 -15.04 19.13 -21.64
N GLU A 153 -15.45 20.16 -22.35
CA GLU A 153 -16.84 20.63 -22.43
C GLU A 153 -17.79 19.63 -23.11
N TYR A 154 -17.26 18.71 -23.92
CA TYR A 154 -18.03 17.65 -24.58
C TYR A 154 -18.17 16.39 -23.72
N THR A 155 -17.67 16.40 -22.50
CA THR A 155 -17.82 15.29 -21.56
C THR A 155 -19.03 15.53 -20.65
N GLY A 156 -19.85 14.52 -20.48
CA GLY A 156 -21.07 14.67 -19.67
C GLY A 156 -21.76 13.36 -19.37
N ILE A 157 -22.91 13.47 -18.72
CA ILE A 157 -23.76 12.32 -18.42
C ILE A 157 -24.83 12.23 -19.50
N SER A 158 -24.92 11.09 -20.15
CA SER A 158 -26.01 10.74 -21.04
C SER A 158 -26.93 9.71 -20.39
N TYR A 159 -28.19 9.74 -20.82
CA TYR A 159 -29.20 8.80 -20.36
C TYR A 159 -29.56 7.86 -21.51
N SER A 160 -29.46 6.56 -21.30
CA SER A 160 -30.06 5.57 -22.18
C SER A 160 -31.30 5.01 -21.53
N GLN A 161 -32.38 4.93 -22.29
CA GLN A 161 -33.63 4.33 -21.82
C GLN A 161 -33.99 3.18 -22.75
N GLU A 162 -34.07 1.98 -22.21
CA GLU A 162 -34.65 0.83 -22.90
C GLU A 162 -35.96 0.48 -22.21
N ILE A 163 -37.01 0.36 -22.98
CA ILE A 163 -38.35 0.00 -22.49
C ILE A 163 -38.58 -1.46 -22.89
N PHE A 164 -38.63 -2.33 -21.89
CA PHE A 164 -39.05 -3.73 -22.11
C PHE A 164 -40.50 -3.89 -21.70
N GLN A 165 -41.31 -4.49 -22.58
CA GLN A 165 -42.60 -4.99 -22.22
C GLN A 165 -42.54 -6.52 -22.11
N PHE A 166 -42.64 -7.02 -20.88
CA PHE A 166 -42.92 -8.43 -20.66
C PHE A 166 -44.40 -8.67 -20.86
N SER A 167 -44.77 -9.47 -21.87
CA SER A 167 -46.13 -9.95 -22.04
C SER A 167 -46.27 -11.32 -21.41
N GLY A 168 -46.97 -11.45 -20.31
CA GLY A 168 -47.43 -12.69 -19.75
C GLY A 168 -48.81 -13.07 -20.34
N LEU A 169 -49.26 -14.32 -20.08
CA LEU A 169 -50.58 -14.82 -20.52
C LEU A 169 -51.77 -14.11 -19.90
N THR A 170 -51.60 -13.24 -18.93
CA THR A 170 -52.61 -12.46 -18.26
C THR A 170 -52.21 -11.00 -18.14
N ASP A 171 -53.18 -10.07 -18.08
CA ASP A 171 -52.90 -8.62 -17.88
C ASP A 171 -52.12 -8.35 -16.60
N TYR A 172 -52.30 -9.18 -15.59
CA TYR A 172 -51.54 -9.11 -14.34
C TYR A 172 -50.03 -9.28 -14.51
N ASN A 173 -49.61 -10.03 -15.51
CA ASN A 173 -48.19 -10.32 -15.82
C ASN A 173 -47.60 -9.37 -16.86
N ARG A 174 -48.35 -8.37 -17.32
CA ARG A 174 -47.85 -7.29 -18.19
C ARG A 174 -47.08 -6.28 -17.35
N LYS A 175 -45.79 -6.49 -17.20
CA LYS A 175 -44.92 -5.52 -16.54
C LYS A 175 -44.13 -4.75 -17.59
N ARG A 176 -44.17 -3.42 -17.50
CA ARG A 176 -43.28 -2.54 -18.24
C ARG A 176 -42.08 -2.27 -17.36
N TYR A 177 -40.93 -2.63 -17.84
CA TYR A 177 -39.67 -2.35 -17.18
C TYR A 177 -38.93 -1.26 -17.96
N PHE A 178 -38.50 -0.26 -17.24
CA PHE A 178 -37.58 0.72 -17.76
C PHE A 178 -36.20 0.26 -17.29
N THR A 179 -35.29 -0.08 -18.19
CA THR A 179 -33.88 -0.11 -17.90
C THR A 179 -33.33 1.23 -18.36
N GLY A 180 -33.17 2.14 -17.42
CA GLY A 180 -32.44 3.38 -17.64
C GLY A 180 -31.02 3.21 -17.13
N GLY A 181 -30.04 3.55 -17.95
CA GLY A 181 -28.65 3.64 -17.55
C GLY A 181 -28.16 5.06 -17.72
N GLN A 182 -27.44 5.57 -16.70
CA GLN A 182 -26.62 6.75 -16.86
C GLN A 182 -25.25 6.30 -17.33
N LYS A 183 -24.73 6.95 -18.37
CA LYS A 183 -23.38 6.76 -18.86
C LYS A 183 -22.65 8.08 -18.81
N LYS A 184 -21.43 8.07 -18.36
CA LYS A 184 -20.51 9.18 -18.55
C LYS A 184 -19.85 9.01 -19.91
N GLN A 185 -19.95 10.03 -20.77
CA GLN A 185 -19.48 9.92 -22.16
C GLN A 185 -18.85 11.21 -22.62
N LEU A 186 -17.87 11.07 -23.53
CA LEU A 186 -17.48 12.11 -24.46
C LEU A 186 -18.41 12.03 -25.69
N GLN A 187 -19.01 13.13 -26.07
CA GLN A 187 -19.83 13.25 -27.29
C GLN A 187 -19.31 14.42 -28.11
N TRP A 188 -18.68 14.12 -29.23
CA TRP A 188 -18.01 15.12 -30.05
C TRP A 188 -18.17 14.81 -31.55
N GLU A 189 -18.28 15.83 -32.39
CA GLU A 189 -18.27 15.71 -33.83
C GLU A 189 -16.90 16.15 -34.35
N ALA A 190 -16.17 15.21 -34.97
CA ALA A 190 -14.83 15.45 -35.41
C ALA A 190 -14.82 16.40 -36.63
N PRO A 191 -13.98 17.43 -36.66
CA PRO A 191 -13.72 18.21 -37.88
C PRO A 191 -13.12 17.36 -38.98
N GLU A 192 -12.99 17.91 -40.22
CA GLU A 192 -12.31 17.22 -41.31
C GLU A 192 -10.87 16.82 -40.94
N GLY A 193 -10.45 15.63 -41.36
CA GLY A 193 -9.13 15.04 -41.06
C GLY A 193 -9.22 13.86 -40.13
N SER A 194 -8.06 13.26 -39.81
CA SER A 194 -7.92 12.15 -38.89
C SER A 194 -7.53 12.66 -37.52
N TRP A 195 -8.16 12.12 -36.47
CA TRP A 195 -7.98 12.56 -35.11
C TRP A 195 -7.66 11.40 -34.17
N GLN A 196 -6.73 11.62 -33.25
CA GLN A 196 -6.47 10.75 -32.10
C GLN A 196 -7.00 11.42 -30.84
N ILE A 197 -7.88 10.75 -30.11
CA ILE A 197 -8.55 11.27 -28.93
C ILE A 197 -8.04 10.53 -27.70
N TYR A 198 -7.74 11.29 -26.63
CA TYR A 198 -7.40 10.78 -25.32
C TYR A 198 -8.23 11.48 -24.26
N VAL A 199 -8.82 10.69 -23.37
CA VAL A 199 -9.55 11.18 -22.21
C VAL A 199 -8.97 10.52 -20.96
N PHE A 200 -8.62 11.34 -19.97
CA PHE A 200 -8.05 10.88 -18.70
C PHE A 200 -9.01 11.21 -17.57
N THR A 201 -9.39 10.18 -16.85
CA THR A 201 -10.33 10.28 -15.73
C THR A 201 -9.65 9.82 -14.44
N GLU A 202 -9.75 10.64 -13.41
CA GLU A 202 -9.40 10.25 -12.05
C GLU A 202 -10.57 9.46 -11.46
N VAL A 203 -10.30 8.23 -11.02
CA VAL A 203 -11.32 7.35 -10.44
C VAL A 203 -10.86 6.83 -9.09
N VAL A 204 -11.80 6.57 -8.19
CA VAL A 204 -11.50 5.93 -6.91
C VAL A 204 -11.01 4.50 -7.18
N MET A 205 -9.92 4.12 -6.52
CA MET A 205 -9.40 2.76 -6.58
C MET A 205 -10.35 1.83 -5.84
N THR A 206 -10.80 0.77 -6.52
CA THR A 206 -11.72 -0.24 -5.96
C THR A 206 -11.15 -1.64 -6.15
N GLY A 207 -11.67 -2.61 -5.39
CA GLY A 207 -11.27 -4.01 -5.50
C GLY A 207 -9.90 -4.32 -4.89
N PHE A 208 -9.37 -3.43 -4.03
CA PHE A 208 -8.10 -3.64 -3.38
C PHE A 208 -8.23 -4.48 -2.11
N LYS A 209 -7.52 -5.59 -2.06
CA LYS A 209 -7.38 -6.52 -0.92
C LYS A 209 -8.68 -6.63 -0.07
N TYR A 210 -8.59 -6.35 1.24
CA TYR A 210 -9.64 -6.68 2.22
C TYR A 210 -10.75 -5.62 2.31
N PHE A 211 -10.44 -4.35 2.03
CA PHE A 211 -11.37 -3.23 2.24
C PHE A 211 -11.91 -2.64 0.94
N GLY A 212 -11.58 -3.24 -0.20
CA GLY A 212 -12.04 -2.81 -1.52
C GLY A 212 -11.45 -1.49 -2.02
N THR A 213 -10.79 -0.73 -1.16
CA THR A 213 -10.12 0.54 -1.47
C THR A 213 -8.87 0.70 -0.60
N TYR A 214 -8.12 1.77 -0.80
CA TYR A 214 -6.91 2.06 -0.03
C TYR A 214 -6.79 3.55 0.26
N VAL A 215 -5.92 3.91 1.21
CA VAL A 215 -5.64 5.30 1.57
C VAL A 215 -4.68 5.96 0.58
N ASP A 216 -4.85 7.24 0.32
CA ASP A 216 -3.91 8.04 -0.46
C ASP A 216 -2.65 8.36 0.35
N THR A 217 -1.65 7.49 0.23
CA THR A 217 -0.37 7.63 0.94
C THR A 217 0.50 8.80 0.44
N LEU A 218 0.15 9.42 -0.68
CA LEU A 218 0.80 10.64 -1.17
C LEU A 218 0.23 11.90 -0.50
N ASN A 219 -0.88 11.77 0.23
CA ASN A 219 -1.54 12.86 0.92
C ASN A 219 -1.14 12.91 2.41
N PRO A 220 -0.42 13.94 2.87
CA PRO A 220 0.03 14.02 4.25
C PRO A 220 -1.11 14.08 5.27
N ASN A 221 -2.29 14.58 4.90
CA ASN A 221 -3.45 14.62 5.78
C ASN A 221 -4.06 13.22 5.95
N ALA A 222 -4.07 12.41 4.89
CA ALA A 222 -4.52 11.03 4.96
C ALA A 222 -3.63 10.18 5.88
N VAL A 223 -2.31 10.36 5.77
CA VAL A 223 -1.35 9.69 6.65
C VAL A 223 -1.49 10.20 8.10
N ARG A 224 -1.74 11.48 8.30
CA ARG A 224 -1.99 12.02 9.64
C ARG A 224 -3.23 11.37 10.26
N ALA A 225 -4.34 11.26 9.53
CA ALA A 225 -5.55 10.59 9.99
C ALA A 225 -5.27 9.11 10.34
N TYR A 226 -4.43 8.43 9.57
CA TYR A 226 -3.97 7.08 9.89
C TYR A 226 -3.20 7.03 11.23
N LEU A 227 -2.25 7.93 11.46
CA LEU A 227 -1.51 8.00 12.71
C LEU A 227 -2.44 8.28 13.91
N ASP A 228 -3.37 9.21 13.74
CA ASP A 228 -4.36 9.56 14.78
C ASP A 228 -5.29 8.37 15.12
N THR A 229 -5.64 7.57 14.10
CA THR A 229 -6.54 6.42 14.27
C THR A 229 -5.85 5.20 14.87
N THR A 230 -4.56 4.98 14.59
CA THR A 230 -3.82 3.79 15.02
C THR A 230 -2.79 4.13 16.12
N HIS A 231 -1.78 4.89 15.76
CA HIS A 231 -0.60 5.13 16.59
C HIS A 231 -0.94 5.90 17.87
N GLU A 232 -1.77 6.95 17.77
CA GLU A 232 -2.21 7.72 18.94
C GLU A 232 -3.08 6.88 19.89
N ARG A 233 -3.86 5.92 19.38
CA ARG A 233 -4.60 4.98 20.25
C ARG A 233 -3.66 4.08 21.03
N TYR A 234 -2.62 3.57 20.40
CA TYR A 234 -1.57 2.82 21.10
C TYR A 234 -0.87 3.69 22.14
N ALA A 235 -0.46 4.90 21.79
CA ALA A 235 0.20 5.82 22.72
C ALA A 235 -0.68 6.14 23.94
N LYS A 236 -1.95 6.44 23.74
CA LYS A 236 -2.90 6.74 24.81
C LYS A 236 -3.04 5.59 25.81
N ARG A 237 -3.07 4.36 25.34
CA ARG A 237 -3.29 3.19 26.21
C ARG A 237 -1.98 2.60 26.75
N LEU A 238 -0.96 2.50 25.92
CA LEU A 238 0.25 1.72 26.15
C LEU A 238 1.51 2.59 26.34
N GLY A 239 1.40 3.92 26.26
CA GLY A 239 2.55 4.83 26.28
C GLY A 239 3.49 4.65 27.49
N ARG A 240 2.97 4.19 28.64
CA ARG A 240 3.78 3.88 29.84
C ARG A 240 4.78 2.74 29.64
N TYR A 241 4.57 1.88 28.65
CA TYR A 241 5.44 0.76 28.31
C TYR A 241 6.42 1.08 27.18
N PHE A 242 6.28 2.27 26.56
CA PHE A 242 7.17 2.71 25.49
C PHE A 242 8.59 2.81 25.99
N LYS A 243 9.56 2.52 25.12
CA LYS A 243 11.01 2.45 25.41
C LYS A 243 11.43 1.28 26.33
N THR A 244 10.58 0.88 27.26
CA THR A 244 10.87 -0.20 28.22
C THR A 244 10.61 -1.57 27.65
N VAL A 245 9.35 -1.92 27.44
CA VAL A 245 8.92 -3.19 26.87
C VAL A 245 8.58 -3.06 25.40
N ILE A 246 7.77 -2.05 25.04
CA ILE A 246 7.44 -1.77 23.63
C ILE A 246 8.58 -0.96 23.02
N LYS A 247 9.23 -1.55 22.02
CA LYS A 247 10.42 -0.98 21.38
C LYS A 247 10.11 -0.20 20.11
N GLY A 248 9.03 -0.53 19.40
CA GLY A 248 8.69 0.14 18.16
C GLY A 248 7.40 -0.35 17.53
N ILE A 249 7.15 0.19 16.33
CA ILE A 249 5.98 -0.13 15.51
C ILE A 249 6.45 -0.66 14.16
N PHE A 250 5.83 -1.75 13.74
CA PHE A 250 6.08 -2.42 12.46
C PHE A 250 5.07 -1.98 11.42
N THR A 251 5.55 -1.51 10.28
CA THR A 251 4.77 -1.23 9.08
C THR A 251 4.98 -2.29 8.01
N ASP A 252 3.94 -2.60 7.24
CA ASP A 252 3.92 -3.71 6.30
C ASP A 252 3.35 -3.31 4.94
N GLU A 253 4.04 -3.72 3.87
CA GLU A 253 3.68 -3.55 2.46
C GLU A 253 3.18 -2.14 2.06
N ILE A 254 3.54 -1.11 2.78
CA ILE A 254 3.11 0.26 2.49
C ILE A 254 3.80 0.81 1.24
N THR A 255 3.04 1.38 0.33
CA THR A 255 3.57 2.03 -0.88
C THR A 255 2.59 3.05 -1.42
N ALA A 256 3.01 3.81 -2.44
CA ALA A 256 2.09 4.64 -3.22
C ALA A 256 1.32 3.77 -4.23
N PHE A 257 0.02 3.93 -4.29
CA PHE A 257 -0.87 3.13 -5.13
C PHE A 257 -1.51 3.94 -6.27
N PRO A 258 -1.89 3.26 -7.37
CA PRO A 258 -1.45 1.91 -7.74
C PRO A 258 0.06 1.89 -8.06
N PRO A 259 0.77 0.79 -7.78
CA PRO A 259 2.24 0.79 -7.85
C PRO A 259 2.81 0.96 -9.27
N ASP A 260 2.03 0.64 -10.29
CA ASP A 260 2.41 0.83 -11.69
C ASP A 260 2.25 2.29 -12.16
N ARG A 261 1.36 3.04 -11.51
CA ARG A 261 1.09 4.46 -11.81
C ARG A 261 0.42 5.13 -10.61
N PRO A 262 1.17 5.45 -9.55
CA PRO A 262 0.62 6.13 -8.38
C PRO A 262 -0.09 7.43 -8.75
N TRP A 263 -1.21 7.69 -8.09
CA TRP A 263 -1.94 8.91 -8.35
C TRP A 263 -2.55 9.49 -7.06
N SER A 264 -2.51 10.81 -6.97
CA SER A 264 -3.20 11.61 -5.96
C SER A 264 -3.71 12.88 -6.61
N THR A 265 -4.83 13.42 -6.14
CA THR A 265 -5.31 14.74 -6.56
C THR A 265 -4.30 15.85 -6.31
N LEU A 266 -3.34 15.64 -5.41
CA LEU A 266 -2.29 16.62 -5.08
C LEU A 266 -1.12 16.61 -6.08
N LEU A 267 -0.96 15.54 -6.85
CA LEU A 267 0.21 15.37 -7.72
C LEU A 267 0.38 16.46 -8.77
N PRO A 268 -0.67 16.94 -9.48
CA PRO A 268 -0.48 18.00 -10.46
C PRO A 268 0.19 19.24 -9.88
N ASP A 269 -0.28 19.72 -8.74
CA ASP A 269 0.28 20.89 -8.06
C ASP A 269 1.69 20.64 -7.52
N LEU A 270 1.93 19.44 -7.00
CA LEU A 270 3.26 19.06 -6.52
C LEU A 270 4.28 18.99 -7.65
N ILE A 271 3.91 18.41 -8.80
CA ILE A 271 4.80 18.29 -9.95
C ILE A 271 5.13 19.67 -10.52
N ILE A 272 4.13 20.53 -10.71
CA ILE A 272 4.38 21.88 -11.25
C ILE A 272 5.25 22.71 -10.29
N LYS A 273 5.00 22.60 -9.00
CA LYS A 273 5.80 23.29 -7.97
C LYS A 273 7.28 22.85 -7.95
N ARG A 274 7.53 21.56 -8.15
CA ARG A 274 8.88 20.98 -8.09
C ARG A 274 9.67 21.13 -9.39
N THR A 275 8.99 21.01 -10.52
CA THR A 275 9.65 20.80 -11.83
C THR A 275 9.26 21.83 -12.88
N GLY A 276 8.20 22.62 -12.65
CA GLY A 276 7.62 23.51 -13.63
C GLY A 276 6.84 22.82 -14.75
N ILE A 277 6.61 21.50 -14.65
CA ILE A 277 5.88 20.71 -15.64
C ILE A 277 4.41 20.65 -15.26
N GLU A 278 3.53 21.09 -16.15
CA GLU A 278 2.10 20.92 -16.02
C GLU A 278 1.70 19.52 -16.52
N ILE A 279 1.67 18.55 -15.61
CA ILE A 279 1.51 17.13 -15.93
C ILE A 279 0.22 16.82 -16.69
N LEU A 280 -0.87 17.58 -16.46
CA LEU A 280 -2.15 17.35 -17.13
C LEU A 280 -2.07 17.51 -18.66
N SER A 281 -1.11 18.29 -19.15
CA SER A 281 -0.83 18.43 -20.57
C SER A 281 -0.04 17.25 -21.17
N TYR A 282 0.51 16.37 -20.31
CA TYR A 282 1.40 15.27 -20.73
C TYR A 282 0.92 13.91 -20.25
N LEU A 283 -0.34 13.76 -19.82
CA LEU A 283 -0.88 12.50 -19.32
C LEU A 283 -0.71 11.30 -20.26
N PRO A 284 -0.72 11.43 -21.60
CA PRO A 284 -0.42 10.32 -22.50
C PRO A 284 0.93 9.63 -22.19
N VAL A 285 1.92 10.39 -21.73
CA VAL A 285 3.26 9.88 -21.39
C VAL A 285 3.19 8.83 -20.27
N LEU A 286 2.32 9.04 -19.29
CA LEU A 286 2.14 8.11 -18.18
C LEU A 286 1.55 6.75 -18.60
N PHE A 287 1.01 6.70 -19.83
CA PHE A 287 0.46 5.48 -20.45
C PHE A 287 1.37 4.90 -21.53
N GLY A 288 2.64 5.31 -21.55
CA GLY A 288 3.64 4.80 -22.48
C GLY A 288 3.57 5.41 -23.89
N ILE A 289 2.84 6.51 -24.05
CA ILE A 289 2.71 7.19 -25.34
C ILE A 289 3.78 8.29 -25.42
N SER A 290 4.67 8.18 -26.40
CA SER A 290 5.74 9.18 -26.60
C SER A 290 5.16 10.50 -27.11
N MET A 291 5.55 11.59 -26.49
CA MET A 291 5.27 12.95 -26.93
C MET A 291 6.56 13.67 -27.43
N GLY A 292 7.53 12.90 -27.94
CA GLY A 292 8.81 13.40 -28.40
C GLY A 292 9.82 13.61 -27.27
N ASP A 293 10.70 14.59 -27.44
CA ASP A 293 11.84 14.84 -26.55
C ASP A 293 11.47 15.15 -25.09
N ILE A 294 10.22 15.54 -24.82
CA ILE A 294 9.76 15.85 -23.49
C ILE A 294 9.45 14.59 -22.63
N THR A 295 9.26 13.44 -23.27
CA THR A 295 8.75 12.19 -22.67
C THR A 295 9.53 11.78 -21.42
N ASP A 296 10.85 11.63 -21.55
CA ASP A 296 11.68 11.17 -20.43
C ASP A 296 11.72 12.17 -19.29
N ARG A 297 11.71 13.46 -19.60
CA ARG A 297 11.66 14.53 -18.59
C ARG A 297 10.36 14.51 -17.81
N VAL A 298 9.23 14.25 -18.49
CA VAL A 298 7.91 14.12 -17.84
C VAL A 298 7.86 12.89 -16.95
N LEU A 299 8.33 11.74 -17.45
CA LEU A 299 8.39 10.50 -16.64
C LEU A 299 9.27 10.67 -15.41
N TYR A 300 10.44 11.29 -15.57
CA TYR A 300 11.31 11.56 -14.43
C TYR A 300 10.62 12.47 -13.40
N ALA A 301 10.04 13.59 -13.83
CA ALA A 301 9.36 14.53 -12.96
C ALA A 301 8.20 13.87 -12.19
N TYR A 302 7.44 13.03 -12.86
CA TYR A 302 6.34 12.29 -12.25
C TYR A 302 6.83 11.30 -11.19
N TRP A 303 7.74 10.39 -11.53
CA TRP A 303 8.22 9.37 -10.59
C TRP A 303 9.04 9.97 -9.43
N ASP A 304 9.81 11.00 -9.71
CA ASP A 304 10.55 11.72 -8.67
C ASP A 304 9.59 12.38 -7.69
N THR A 305 8.56 13.06 -8.18
CA THR A 305 7.56 13.71 -7.32
C THR A 305 6.75 12.69 -6.53
N CYS A 306 6.32 11.57 -7.13
CA CYS A 306 5.62 10.50 -6.41
C CYS A 306 6.48 9.95 -5.25
N THR A 307 7.76 9.72 -5.51
CA THR A 307 8.68 9.20 -4.47
C THR A 307 8.85 10.19 -3.34
N GLU A 308 9.07 11.46 -3.66
CA GLU A 308 9.23 12.49 -2.63
C GLU A 308 7.92 12.76 -1.88
N ALA A 309 6.79 12.80 -2.57
CA ALA A 309 5.48 12.97 -1.93
C ALA A 309 5.20 11.84 -0.93
N PHE A 310 5.47 10.58 -1.31
CA PHE A 310 5.34 9.45 -0.40
C PHE A 310 6.30 9.56 0.79
N THR A 311 7.55 9.89 0.52
CA THR A 311 8.58 10.04 1.57
C THR A 311 8.22 11.13 2.59
N GLU A 312 7.75 12.28 2.11
CA GLU A 312 7.32 13.38 2.99
C GLU A 312 6.02 13.07 3.73
N SER A 313 5.07 12.47 3.02
CA SER A 313 3.75 12.16 3.55
C SER A 313 3.78 11.01 4.56
N TYR A 314 4.40 9.88 4.20
CA TYR A 314 4.39 8.68 5.03
C TYR A 314 5.68 8.53 5.85
N ASP A 315 6.81 8.32 5.20
CA ASP A 315 8.04 7.89 5.88
C ASP A 315 8.48 8.88 6.95
N ARG A 316 8.49 10.17 6.62
CA ARG A 316 8.91 11.21 7.56
C ARG A 316 7.92 11.39 8.70
N GLN A 317 6.62 11.34 8.45
CA GLN A 317 5.63 11.49 9.51
C GLN A 317 5.67 10.34 10.50
N VAL A 318 5.71 9.09 10.00
CA VAL A 318 5.77 7.89 10.87
C VAL A 318 7.08 7.86 11.65
N SER A 319 8.21 8.13 10.99
CA SER A 319 9.52 8.21 11.67
C SER A 319 9.51 9.23 12.81
N ARG A 320 9.04 10.44 12.51
CA ARG A 320 8.96 11.53 13.52
C ARG A 320 8.04 11.14 14.67
N TRP A 321 6.88 10.58 14.38
CA TRP A 321 5.96 10.12 15.41
C TRP A 321 6.63 9.10 16.33
N CYS A 322 7.32 8.12 15.76
CA CYS A 322 8.06 7.12 16.54
C CYS A 322 9.15 7.77 17.39
N GLU A 323 9.96 8.68 16.83
CA GLU A 323 11.01 9.41 17.52
C GLU A 323 10.46 10.22 18.71
N ASP A 324 9.38 10.97 18.51
CA ASP A 324 8.72 11.79 19.53
C ASP A 324 8.21 10.93 20.70
N HIS A 325 7.84 9.67 20.45
CA HIS A 325 7.41 8.72 21.47
C HIS A 325 8.53 7.79 21.97
N GLY A 326 9.75 7.97 21.45
CA GLY A 326 10.91 7.13 21.78
C GLY A 326 10.73 5.69 21.37
N LEU A 327 10.10 5.47 20.24
CA LEU A 327 9.93 4.18 19.58
C LEU A 327 10.77 4.09 18.32
N LEU A 328 10.98 2.87 17.85
CA LEU A 328 11.63 2.63 16.57
C LEU A 328 10.59 2.42 15.47
N PHE A 329 10.77 3.07 14.34
CA PHE A 329 10.05 2.79 13.10
C PHE A 329 10.75 1.65 12.39
N ILE A 330 10.08 0.51 12.32
CA ILE A 330 10.58 -0.72 11.71
C ILE A 330 9.56 -1.26 10.69
N GLY A 331 9.94 -2.23 9.92
CA GLY A 331 9.03 -2.91 9.00
C GLY A 331 9.64 -3.16 7.64
N GLU A 332 8.77 -3.49 6.71
CA GLU A 332 9.14 -3.71 5.33
C GLU A 332 8.29 -2.87 4.39
N LYS A 333 8.85 -2.61 3.21
CA LYS A 333 8.13 -1.89 2.15
C LYS A 333 8.42 -2.52 0.80
N PRO A 334 7.43 -2.60 -0.11
CA PRO A 334 7.69 -2.93 -1.50
C PRO A 334 8.73 -2.01 -2.09
N ILE A 335 9.41 -2.48 -3.13
CA ILE A 335 10.57 -1.81 -3.73
C ILE A 335 10.21 -0.38 -4.13
N MET A 336 10.67 0.55 -3.31
CA MET A 336 10.80 1.95 -3.63
C MET A 336 12.28 2.31 -3.80
N ARG A 337 12.62 3.56 -4.02
CA ARG A 337 14.03 3.98 -4.02
C ARG A 337 14.66 3.71 -2.65
N SER A 338 15.91 3.28 -2.63
CA SER A 338 16.65 3.01 -1.39
C SER A 338 16.66 4.19 -0.43
N SER A 339 16.60 5.42 -0.95
CA SER A 339 16.54 6.65 -0.17
C SER A 339 15.32 6.76 0.74
N SER A 340 14.22 6.09 0.43
CA SER A 340 13.02 6.07 1.29
C SER A 340 13.23 5.28 2.58
N LEU A 341 14.19 4.35 2.61
CA LEU A 341 14.51 3.56 3.79
C LEU A 341 15.31 4.33 4.85
N ARG A 342 15.80 5.54 4.53
CA ARG A 342 16.59 6.38 5.46
C ARG A 342 15.81 6.81 6.71
N TYR A 343 14.49 6.78 6.65
CA TYR A 343 13.63 7.16 7.78
C TYR A 343 13.28 5.97 8.68
N MET A 344 13.56 4.75 8.25
CA MET A 344 13.35 3.57 9.07
C MET A 344 14.55 3.36 9.98
N HIS A 345 14.29 3.18 11.28
CA HIS A 345 15.35 2.87 12.26
C HIS A 345 15.91 1.47 12.06
N CYS A 346 15.05 0.52 11.65
CA CYS A 346 15.46 -0.80 11.19
C CYS A 346 14.80 -1.07 9.82
N PRO A 347 15.49 -0.71 8.73
CA PRO A 347 14.96 -0.97 7.39
C PRO A 347 14.83 -2.47 7.13
N GLY A 348 13.68 -2.85 6.55
CA GLY A 348 13.39 -4.24 6.28
C GLY A 348 12.95 -4.50 4.86
N VAL A 349 12.92 -5.77 4.54
CA VAL A 349 12.43 -6.32 3.28
C VAL A 349 11.72 -7.64 3.54
N ASP A 350 10.76 -7.96 2.68
CA ASP A 350 10.22 -9.30 2.56
C ASP A 350 10.96 -10.05 1.45
N ALA A 351 11.85 -10.94 1.82
CA ALA A 351 12.60 -11.80 0.91
C ALA A 351 12.16 -13.27 0.98
N GLY A 352 11.11 -13.54 1.72
CA GLY A 352 10.74 -14.87 2.16
C GLY A 352 9.93 -15.72 1.18
N HIS A 353 9.55 -15.21 0.02
CA HIS A 353 8.70 -15.91 -0.96
C HIS A 353 9.33 -17.13 -1.60
N GLN A 354 10.57 -17.46 -1.30
CA GLN A 354 11.27 -18.51 -1.99
C GLN A 354 11.98 -19.43 -1.03
N LYS A 355 11.91 -20.71 -1.36
CA LYS A 355 12.94 -21.62 -0.88
C LYS A 355 14.28 -21.00 -1.18
N ALA A 356 15.00 -20.63 -0.13
CA ALA A 356 16.34 -20.14 -0.27
C ALA A 356 17.12 -21.11 -1.16
N GLY A 357 17.81 -20.57 -2.14
CA GLY A 357 18.61 -21.36 -3.06
C GLY A 357 17.93 -21.81 -4.34
N VAL A 358 16.74 -21.39 -4.63
CA VAL A 358 16.28 -21.44 -6.01
C VAL A 358 17.12 -20.46 -6.81
N HIS A 359 17.97 -21.02 -7.68
CA HIS A 359 18.87 -20.23 -8.51
C HIS A 359 18.09 -19.13 -9.25
N PRO A 360 18.59 -17.89 -9.31
CA PRO A 360 17.89 -16.77 -9.97
C PRO A 360 17.45 -17.06 -11.40
N LEU A 361 18.13 -17.96 -12.12
CA LEU A 361 17.78 -18.40 -13.46
C LEU A 361 16.51 -19.29 -13.50
N ILE A 362 16.16 -19.96 -12.39
CA ILE A 362 15.01 -20.86 -12.33
C ILE A 362 13.74 -20.06 -11.95
N ALA A 363 13.91 -18.98 -11.22
CA ALA A 363 12.82 -18.09 -10.88
C ALA A 363 13.27 -16.63 -11.02
N PRO A 364 13.31 -16.10 -12.24
CA PRO A 364 13.62 -14.70 -12.47
C PRO A 364 12.47 -13.84 -11.92
N GLY A 365 12.54 -13.52 -10.63
CA GLY A 365 11.57 -12.64 -9.99
C GLY A 365 11.84 -11.20 -10.37
N LYS A 366 10.93 -10.58 -11.08
CA LYS A 366 10.95 -9.14 -11.39
C LYS A 366 10.84 -8.24 -10.15
N TYR A 367 10.50 -8.79 -8.96
CA TYR A 367 10.00 -8.01 -7.83
C TYR A 367 10.60 -8.43 -6.48
N ARG A 368 11.79 -9.01 -6.47
CA ARG A 368 12.38 -9.41 -5.20
C ARG A 368 13.15 -8.29 -4.58
N ALA A 369 12.66 -7.87 -3.43
CA ALA A 369 13.50 -7.14 -2.51
C ALA A 369 14.67 -8.04 -2.14
N ASN A 370 15.85 -7.77 -2.67
CA ASN A 370 17.07 -8.43 -2.25
C ASN A 370 17.32 -8.06 -0.79
N ALA A 371 17.57 -9.05 0.08
CA ALA A 371 17.93 -8.83 1.46
C ALA A 371 19.10 -7.85 1.61
N LYS A 372 20.02 -7.84 0.64
CA LYS A 372 21.12 -6.87 0.56
C LYS A 372 20.66 -5.42 0.50
N PHE A 373 19.45 -5.17 0.02
CA PHE A 373 18.89 -3.83 -0.05
C PHE A 373 18.67 -3.21 1.34
N ALA A 374 18.04 -3.96 2.27
CA ALA A 374 17.88 -3.54 3.65
C ALA A 374 19.23 -3.37 4.37
N ALA A 375 20.13 -4.32 4.18
CA ALA A 375 21.47 -4.26 4.76
C ALA A 375 22.28 -3.05 4.26
N SER A 376 22.17 -2.74 2.96
CA SER A 376 22.81 -1.55 2.39
C SER A 376 22.18 -0.26 2.93
N ALA A 377 20.85 -0.20 3.02
CA ALA A 377 20.16 0.95 3.59
C ALA A 377 20.58 1.20 5.05
N ARG A 378 20.61 0.13 5.87
CA ARG A 378 21.13 0.21 7.24
C ARG A 378 22.54 0.78 7.27
N HIS A 379 23.43 0.27 6.42
CA HIS A 379 24.84 0.70 6.38
C HIS A 379 24.99 2.18 6.00
N PHE A 380 24.32 2.60 4.92
CA PHE A 380 24.49 3.95 4.37
C PHE A 380 23.73 5.02 5.14
N TYR A 381 22.62 4.68 5.77
CA TYR A 381 21.79 5.66 6.48
C TYR A 381 21.88 5.58 8.00
N GLY A 382 22.75 4.69 8.54
CA GLY A 382 22.98 4.58 9.97
C GLY A 382 21.86 3.90 10.74
N GLY A 383 21.10 2.99 10.09
CA GLY A 383 20.07 2.18 10.74
C GLY A 383 20.62 1.25 11.81
N ARG A 384 19.81 0.89 12.79
CA ARG A 384 20.24 0.05 13.92
C ARG A 384 20.43 -1.40 13.55
N ALA A 385 19.48 -1.96 12.80
CA ALA A 385 19.54 -3.32 12.27
C ALA A 385 18.92 -3.37 10.88
N ALA A 386 19.24 -4.40 10.11
CA ALA A 386 18.52 -4.76 8.90
C ALA A 386 17.67 -5.99 9.20
N LEU A 387 16.37 -5.89 8.93
CA LEU A 387 15.41 -6.97 9.15
C LEU A 387 14.95 -7.61 7.84
N CYS A 388 14.49 -8.85 7.94
CA CYS A 388 13.84 -9.54 6.84
C CYS A 388 12.69 -10.39 7.35
N GLU A 389 11.50 -10.18 6.77
CA GLU A 389 10.42 -11.15 6.88
C GLU A 389 10.79 -12.39 6.10
N ALA A 390 10.57 -13.54 6.70
CA ALA A 390 10.98 -14.82 6.11
C ALA A 390 9.90 -15.89 6.28
N PHE A 391 9.82 -16.79 5.30
CA PHE A 391 9.01 -18.01 5.29
C PHE A 391 7.53 -17.85 4.98
N HIS A 392 7.05 -16.67 4.64
CA HIS A 392 5.67 -16.57 4.17
C HIS A 392 5.50 -17.27 2.80
N SER A 393 4.32 -17.78 2.53
CA SER A 393 3.93 -18.41 1.25
C SER A 393 4.78 -19.59 0.78
N ILE A 394 5.65 -20.15 1.63
CA ILE A 394 6.49 -21.32 1.27
C ILE A 394 5.68 -22.63 1.32
N GLY A 395 4.62 -22.64 2.12
CA GLY A 395 3.77 -23.81 2.31
C GLY A 395 4.34 -24.85 3.28
N TRP A 396 3.61 -25.94 3.45
CA TRP A 396 3.89 -26.97 4.46
C TRP A 396 5.06 -27.88 4.15
N GLY A 397 5.63 -27.81 2.98
CA GLY A 397 6.77 -28.62 2.59
C GLY A 397 8.13 -28.11 3.04
N MET A 398 8.17 -26.99 3.78
CA MET A 398 9.42 -26.43 4.30
C MET A 398 9.95 -27.27 5.47
N THR A 399 11.23 -27.63 5.39
CA THR A 399 11.94 -28.37 6.44
C THR A 399 12.76 -27.41 7.30
N LEU A 400 13.17 -27.86 8.51
CA LEU A 400 14.10 -27.10 9.35
C LEU A 400 15.46 -26.85 8.65
N GLN A 401 15.85 -27.74 7.74
CA GLN A 401 17.06 -27.57 6.94
C GLN A 401 16.91 -26.45 5.91
N ASP A 402 15.75 -26.32 5.27
CA ASP A 402 15.42 -25.20 4.39
C ASP A 402 15.41 -23.88 5.16
N MET A 403 14.85 -23.88 6.39
CA MET A 403 14.85 -22.71 7.27
C MET A 403 16.26 -22.28 7.61
N LYS A 404 17.10 -23.23 8.08
CA LYS A 404 18.48 -22.92 8.41
C LYS A 404 19.23 -22.34 7.21
N TRP A 405 19.10 -22.93 6.04
CA TRP A 405 19.76 -22.42 4.86
C TRP A 405 19.29 -21.01 4.47
N THR A 406 17.99 -20.74 4.60
CA THR A 406 17.45 -19.39 4.38
C THR A 406 18.05 -18.39 5.37
N PHE A 407 18.12 -18.73 6.65
CA PHE A 407 18.75 -17.87 7.65
C PHE A 407 20.23 -17.62 7.34
N ASP A 408 20.99 -18.66 7.01
CA ASP A 408 22.40 -18.54 6.65
C ASP A 408 22.57 -17.61 5.44
N TRP A 409 21.72 -17.76 4.42
CA TRP A 409 21.74 -16.91 3.24
C TRP A 409 21.38 -15.44 3.55
N LEU A 410 20.35 -15.21 4.37
CA LEU A 410 19.97 -13.87 4.80
C LEU A 410 21.08 -13.22 5.64
N ALA A 411 21.69 -13.98 6.55
CA ALA A 411 22.77 -13.48 7.40
C ALA A 411 24.01 -13.05 6.58
N VAL A 412 24.41 -13.82 5.57
CA VAL A 412 25.54 -13.42 4.69
C VAL A 412 25.19 -12.23 3.80
N GLN A 413 23.90 -11.94 3.59
CA GLN A 413 23.45 -10.70 2.94
C GLN A 413 23.49 -9.48 3.88
N GLY A 414 23.68 -9.70 5.19
CA GLY A 414 23.77 -8.66 6.20
C GLY A 414 22.49 -8.42 6.99
N ILE A 415 21.53 -9.35 6.91
CA ILE A 415 20.35 -9.34 7.79
C ILE A 415 20.75 -9.79 9.19
N GLN A 416 20.28 -9.08 10.18
CA GLN A 416 20.59 -9.31 11.59
C GLN A 416 19.34 -9.65 12.40
N TRP A 417 18.15 -9.36 11.84
CA TRP A 417 16.88 -9.57 12.48
C TRP A 417 15.94 -10.33 11.55
N PHE A 418 15.49 -11.50 12.01
CA PHE A 418 14.68 -12.44 11.26
C PHE A 418 13.25 -12.41 11.80
N VAL A 419 12.34 -11.86 11.03
CA VAL A 419 10.91 -11.86 11.36
C VAL A 419 10.29 -13.09 10.71
N ILE A 420 10.00 -14.10 11.54
CA ILE A 420 9.41 -15.34 11.03
C ILE A 420 7.91 -15.13 10.79
N HIS A 421 7.47 -15.47 9.60
CA HIS A 421 6.06 -15.58 9.24
C HIS A 421 5.63 -17.06 9.30
N ALA A 422 4.92 -17.55 10.34
CA ALA A 422 4.56 -16.83 11.55
C ALA A 422 4.30 -17.80 12.69
N PHE A 423 4.25 -17.26 13.87
CA PHE A 423 3.74 -17.98 15.03
C PHE A 423 2.25 -17.66 15.20
N TYR A 424 1.38 -18.66 15.07
CA TYR A 424 -0.08 -18.45 15.10
C TYR A 424 -0.61 -18.59 16.53
N TYR A 425 -1.52 -17.72 16.93
CA TYR A 425 -2.29 -17.92 18.17
C TYR A 425 -3.07 -19.25 18.10
N THR A 426 -3.69 -19.55 16.96
CA THR A 426 -4.28 -20.87 16.72
C THR A 426 -4.04 -21.35 15.30
N SER A 427 -3.78 -22.65 15.15
CA SER A 427 -3.71 -23.34 13.86
C SER A 427 -4.97 -24.15 13.55
N ASN A 428 -6.02 -24.01 14.38
CA ASN A 428 -7.24 -24.80 14.27
C ASN A 428 -8.26 -24.18 13.30
N GLY A 429 -8.93 -25.05 12.53
CA GLY A 429 -10.07 -24.69 11.69
C GLY A 429 -9.71 -23.72 10.56
N LEU A 430 -10.72 -22.94 10.14
CA LEU A 430 -10.60 -21.97 9.05
C LEU A 430 -9.89 -20.66 9.44
N LYS A 431 -9.49 -20.52 10.69
CA LYS A 431 -8.77 -19.33 11.20
C LYS A 431 -7.31 -19.30 10.77
N LYS A 432 -6.81 -20.39 10.21
CA LYS A 432 -5.50 -20.52 9.62
C LYS A 432 -5.61 -20.42 8.09
N TYR A 433 -4.76 -19.68 7.46
CA TYR A 433 -4.66 -19.59 6.00
C TYR A 433 -3.23 -19.73 5.53
#